data_09ddf424bd9ea78f0898fb550108a5ce
#
_entry.id   09ddf424bd9ea78f0898fb550108a5ce
#
_cell.length_a   1.000
_cell.length_b   1.000
_cell.length_c   1.000
_cell.angle_alpha   90.00
_cell.angle_beta   90.00
_cell.angle_gamma   90.00
#
_symmetry.space_group_name_H-M   'P 1'
#
loop_
_entity.id
_entity.type
_entity.pdbx_description
1 polymer ?
#
loop_
_entity_poly.entity_id
_entity_poly.type
_entity_poly.pdbx_seq_one_letter_code
_entity_poly.pdbx_strand_id
1 'polypeptide(L)'
;MSDEINEITEEHSDYKPADARDENVKHQLTGMYQNWFLDYASYVILERAVPHINDGLKPVQRRILHSMKRLDDGRYNKVANIVGHTMQFHPHGDASIGDALVQLGQKDLLIDCQGNWGNILTGDGAAAPRYIEARLSKFALDIVFNPKTTEWKLSYDGRNKEPVTLPVKFPLLLAQGVEGIAVGLSSKILPHNFNELCDASISYLRGESFQLYPDFQTGGSIDVAKYNDGERGGAVKIRAKINKLDNKTLAITEIPYGKTTSTVIDSILKAVDKGKIKIRKVDDNTAANVRSEE
;
A
#
# COMPACT_ATOMS: atom_id res chain seq x y z
N MET A 1 0.35 -25.73 -18.01
CA MET A 1 0.02 -24.38 -17.49
C MET A 1 1.14 -23.36 -17.62
N SER A 2 2.40 -23.74 -17.78
CA SER A 2 3.53 -22.83 -18.08
C SER A 2 3.69 -22.54 -19.58
N ASP A 3 3.28 -23.45 -20.43
CA ASP A 3 3.48 -23.35 -21.87
C ASP A 3 2.41 -22.51 -22.58
N GLU A 4 1.19 -22.45 -22.05
CA GLU A 4 0.11 -21.61 -22.59
C GLU A 4 0.30 -20.09 -22.33
N ILE A 5 1.09 -19.71 -21.30
CA ILE A 5 1.37 -18.29 -21.01
C ILE A 5 2.44 -17.74 -21.95
N ASN A 6 3.35 -18.58 -22.44
CA ASN A 6 4.39 -18.16 -23.38
C ASN A 6 3.86 -17.94 -24.79
N GLU A 7 2.85 -18.70 -25.24
CA GLU A 7 2.24 -18.48 -26.56
C GLU A 7 1.47 -17.16 -26.68
N ILE A 8 0.89 -16.67 -25.58
CA ILE A 8 0.14 -15.40 -25.58
C ILE A 8 1.07 -14.17 -25.69
N THR A 9 2.34 -14.32 -25.31
CA THR A 9 3.31 -13.21 -25.35
C THR A 9 4.04 -13.06 -26.69
N GLU A 10 4.08 -14.08 -27.53
CA GLU A 10 4.74 -14.01 -28.84
C GLU A 10 3.85 -13.48 -29.99
N GLU A 11 2.52 -13.59 -29.87
CA GLU A 11 1.61 -13.09 -30.92
C GLU A 11 1.40 -11.57 -30.94
N HIS A 12 1.86 -10.84 -29.92
CA HIS A 12 1.68 -9.38 -29.84
C HIS A 12 2.89 -8.54 -30.28
N SER A 13 3.94 -9.15 -30.82
CA SER A 13 5.17 -8.42 -31.20
C SER A 13 5.15 -7.84 -32.64
N ASP A 14 4.12 -8.08 -33.44
CA ASP A 14 4.04 -7.61 -34.82
C ASP A 14 3.33 -6.26 -35.02
N TYR A 15 3.21 -5.43 -33.99
CA TYR A 15 2.77 -4.06 -34.17
C TYR A 15 3.85 -3.25 -34.91
N LYS A 16 3.76 -3.17 -36.21
CA LYS A 16 4.45 -2.16 -37.03
C LYS A 16 3.64 -0.87 -36.92
N PRO A 17 4.19 0.23 -36.41
CA PRO A 17 3.50 1.52 -36.49
C PRO A 17 3.23 1.83 -37.94
N ALA A 18 1.98 2.11 -38.29
CA ALA A 18 1.58 2.52 -39.65
C ALA A 18 2.43 3.73 -40.06
N ASP A 19 3.00 3.67 -41.27
CA ASP A 19 3.84 4.72 -41.80
C ASP A 19 3.05 6.04 -41.80
N ALA A 20 3.56 7.08 -41.13
CA ALA A 20 2.87 8.34 -40.86
C ALA A 20 2.54 9.18 -42.14
N ARG A 21 2.68 8.58 -43.36
CA ARG A 21 2.48 9.24 -44.66
C ARG A 21 1.20 8.85 -45.38
N ASP A 22 0.39 7.95 -44.80
CA ASP A 22 -0.86 7.56 -45.46
C ASP A 22 -2.05 8.30 -44.80
N GLU A 23 -2.35 9.49 -45.37
CA GLU A 23 -3.47 10.36 -44.93
C GLU A 23 -4.86 9.69 -45.11
N ASN A 24 -4.92 8.49 -45.69
CA ASN A 24 -6.15 7.74 -45.95
C ASN A 24 -6.40 6.58 -45.00
N VAL A 25 -5.56 6.38 -43.96
CA VAL A 25 -5.79 5.32 -42.97
C VAL A 25 -6.92 5.76 -42.04
N LYS A 26 -8.13 5.35 -42.33
CA LYS A 26 -9.26 5.46 -41.41
C LYS A 26 -9.07 4.46 -40.27
N HIS A 27 -8.49 4.90 -39.18
CA HIS A 27 -8.49 4.12 -37.95
C HIS A 27 -9.92 3.93 -37.47
N GLN A 28 -10.41 2.70 -37.46
CA GLN A 28 -11.72 2.41 -36.92
C GLN A 28 -11.63 2.64 -35.39
N LEU A 29 -12.46 3.51 -34.86
CA LEU A 29 -12.56 3.87 -33.44
C LEU A 29 -12.67 2.62 -32.55
N THR A 30 -13.34 1.59 -33.01
CA THR A 30 -13.50 0.28 -32.34
C THR A 30 -12.17 -0.42 -32.12
N GLY A 31 -11.28 -0.47 -33.10
CA GLY A 31 -9.96 -1.11 -33.00
C GLY A 31 -9.05 -0.33 -32.03
N MET A 32 -9.09 1.00 -32.10
CA MET A 32 -8.36 1.85 -31.14
C MET A 32 -8.84 1.61 -29.70
N TYR A 33 -10.16 1.58 -29.47
CA TYR A 33 -10.72 1.32 -28.16
C TYR A 33 -10.37 -0.09 -27.65
N GLN A 34 -10.46 -1.09 -28.51
CA GLN A 34 -10.22 -2.47 -28.12
C GLN A 34 -8.74 -2.69 -27.75
N ASN A 35 -7.81 -2.31 -28.59
CA ASN A 35 -6.39 -2.60 -28.38
C ASN A 35 -5.78 -1.66 -27.34
N TRP A 36 -5.91 -0.35 -27.49
CA TRP A 36 -5.31 0.61 -26.57
C TRP A 36 -5.91 0.57 -25.18
N PHE A 37 -7.22 0.34 -25.07
CA PHE A 37 -7.86 0.20 -23.77
C PHE A 37 -7.42 -1.07 -23.05
N LEU A 38 -7.30 -2.19 -23.74
CA LEU A 38 -6.81 -3.44 -23.17
C LEU A 38 -5.35 -3.31 -22.72
N ASP A 39 -4.50 -2.72 -23.55
CA ASP A 39 -3.08 -2.48 -23.22
C ASP A 39 -2.96 -1.58 -21.98
N TYR A 40 -3.70 -0.49 -21.97
CA TYR A 40 -3.72 0.40 -20.82
C TYR A 40 -4.30 -0.27 -19.56
N ALA A 41 -5.39 -1.01 -19.68
CA ALA A 41 -5.99 -1.73 -18.57
C ALA A 41 -5.03 -2.78 -18.00
N SER A 42 -4.39 -3.58 -18.86
CA SER A 42 -3.38 -4.57 -18.48
C SER A 42 -2.20 -3.91 -17.77
N TYR A 43 -1.68 -2.81 -18.31
CA TYR A 43 -0.61 -2.05 -17.69
C TYR A 43 -1.01 -1.55 -16.28
N VAL A 44 -2.20 -0.96 -16.11
CA VAL A 44 -2.67 -0.46 -14.81
C VAL A 44 -2.85 -1.59 -13.80
N ILE A 45 -3.30 -2.77 -14.25
CA ILE A 45 -3.45 -3.95 -13.38
C ILE A 45 -2.08 -4.46 -12.95
N LEU A 46 -1.20 -4.79 -13.89
CA LEU A 46 0.04 -5.51 -13.63
C LEU A 46 1.16 -4.62 -13.10
N GLU A 47 1.29 -3.40 -13.61
CA GLU A 47 2.44 -2.53 -13.34
C GLU A 47 2.13 -1.36 -12.38
N ARG A 48 0.91 -1.29 -11.81
CA ARG A 48 0.56 -0.19 -10.92
C ARG A 48 -0.26 -0.59 -9.69
N ALA A 49 -1.43 -1.23 -9.88
CA ALA A 49 -2.45 -1.29 -8.84
C ALA A 49 -2.42 -2.55 -8.00
N VAL A 50 -2.09 -3.70 -8.59
CA VAL A 50 -2.17 -5.00 -7.92
C VAL A 50 -0.81 -5.36 -7.31
N PRO A 51 -0.76 -5.72 -6.02
CA PRO A 51 0.46 -6.24 -5.39
C PRO A 51 0.73 -7.67 -5.86
N HIS A 52 2.01 -8.05 -5.88
CA HIS A 52 2.38 -9.43 -6.18
C HIS A 52 2.31 -10.30 -4.91
N ILE A 53 1.86 -11.55 -5.05
CA ILE A 53 1.66 -12.47 -3.91
C ILE A 53 2.97 -12.80 -3.19
N ASN A 54 4.10 -12.88 -3.89
CA ASN A 54 5.39 -13.28 -3.32
C ASN A 54 6.00 -12.23 -2.39
N ASP A 55 5.67 -10.95 -2.58
CA ASP A 55 6.25 -9.85 -1.79
C ASP A 55 5.21 -8.87 -1.21
N GLY A 56 3.94 -8.98 -1.60
CA GLY A 56 2.90 -8.08 -1.14
C GLY A 56 3.07 -6.62 -1.59
N LEU A 57 3.94 -6.37 -2.57
CA LEU A 57 4.34 -5.03 -3.00
C LEU A 57 3.76 -4.68 -4.37
N LYS A 58 3.35 -3.44 -4.51
CA LYS A 58 3.11 -2.83 -5.82
C LYS A 58 4.45 -2.56 -6.52
N PRO A 59 4.51 -2.50 -7.85
CA PRO A 59 5.76 -2.25 -8.58
C PRO A 59 6.55 -1.02 -8.09
N VAL A 60 5.88 0.11 -7.82
CA VAL A 60 6.55 1.31 -7.29
C VAL A 60 7.19 1.06 -5.92
N GLN A 61 6.51 0.33 -5.03
CA GLN A 61 7.01 0.02 -3.69
C GLN A 61 8.24 -0.89 -3.76
N ARG A 62 8.21 -1.90 -4.65
CA ARG A 62 9.34 -2.80 -4.90
C ARG A 62 10.55 -2.04 -5.43
N ARG A 63 10.35 -1.11 -6.37
CA ARG A 63 11.41 -0.25 -6.92
C ARG A 63 11.99 0.69 -5.89
N ILE A 64 11.16 1.23 -4.98
CA ILE A 64 11.62 2.03 -3.83
C ILE A 64 12.54 1.21 -2.92
N LEU A 65 12.10 0.03 -2.48
CA LEU A 65 12.91 -0.82 -1.60
C LEU A 65 14.19 -1.28 -2.29
N HIS A 66 14.14 -1.60 -3.59
CA HIS A 66 15.32 -1.89 -4.38
C HIS A 66 16.30 -0.71 -4.43
N SER A 67 15.81 0.50 -4.65
CA SER A 67 16.62 1.72 -4.64
C SER A 67 17.23 1.98 -3.27
N MET A 68 16.44 1.84 -2.21
CA MET A 68 16.95 1.99 -0.84
C MET A 68 18.04 0.97 -0.54
N LYS A 69 17.90 -0.30 -1.01
CA LYS A 69 18.93 -1.33 -0.82
C LYS A 69 20.23 -1.01 -1.56
N ARG A 70 20.14 -0.39 -2.73
CA ARG A 70 21.35 0.05 -3.47
C ARG A 70 22.05 1.25 -2.83
N LEU A 71 21.31 2.08 -2.11
CA LEU A 71 21.82 3.25 -1.38
C LEU A 71 22.21 2.92 0.07
N ASP A 72 21.96 1.69 0.52
CA ASP A 72 22.09 1.29 1.92
C ASP A 72 23.56 1.26 2.37
N ASP A 73 23.88 2.20 3.24
CA ASP A 73 25.15 2.28 3.97
C ASP A 73 24.92 2.29 5.51
N GLY A 74 23.72 1.95 5.96
CA GLY A 74 23.29 1.94 7.37
C GLY A 74 22.83 3.30 7.89
N ARG A 75 23.05 4.39 7.15
CA ARG A 75 22.65 5.75 7.53
C ARG A 75 21.29 6.13 6.92
N TYR A 76 20.68 7.16 7.50
CA TYR A 76 19.50 7.77 6.91
C TYR A 76 19.85 8.52 5.61
N ASN A 77 18.99 8.38 4.62
CA ASN A 77 19.06 9.08 3.35
C ASN A 77 17.88 10.04 3.21
N LYS A 78 18.10 11.21 2.65
CA LYS A 78 17.01 12.14 2.30
C LYS A 78 16.01 11.43 1.38
N VAL A 79 14.73 11.58 1.65
CA VAL A 79 13.67 11.02 0.81
C VAL A 79 13.79 11.52 -0.62
N ALA A 80 14.19 12.78 -0.83
CA ALA A 80 14.44 13.33 -2.16
C ALA A 80 15.50 12.54 -2.95
N ASN A 81 16.59 12.06 -2.28
CA ASN A 81 17.62 11.24 -2.92
C ASN A 81 17.10 9.85 -3.28
N ILE A 82 16.32 9.23 -2.39
CA ILE A 82 15.69 7.93 -2.63
C ILE A 82 14.73 8.03 -3.82
N VAL A 83 13.90 9.06 -3.87
CA VAL A 83 12.97 9.33 -4.98
C VAL A 83 13.74 9.48 -6.28
N GLY A 84 14.76 10.35 -6.32
CA GLY A 84 15.60 10.56 -7.51
C GLY A 84 16.29 9.28 -7.99
N HIS A 85 16.80 8.45 -7.06
CA HIS A 85 17.40 7.16 -7.42
C HIS A 85 16.34 6.17 -7.94
N THR A 86 15.12 6.20 -7.40
CA THR A 86 14.04 5.30 -7.83
C THR A 86 13.55 5.61 -9.26
N MET A 87 13.66 6.84 -9.72
CA MET A 87 13.30 7.24 -11.09
C MET A 87 14.10 6.49 -12.18
N GLN A 88 15.27 5.90 -11.85
CA GLN A 88 16.01 5.02 -12.76
C GLN A 88 15.25 3.73 -13.10
N PHE A 89 14.27 3.35 -12.28
CA PHE A 89 13.47 2.11 -12.42
C PHE A 89 11.99 2.40 -12.68
N HIS A 90 11.51 3.58 -12.28
CA HIS A 90 10.09 3.92 -12.32
C HIS A 90 9.84 5.09 -13.26
N PRO A 91 9.23 4.87 -14.46
CA PRO A 91 9.06 5.88 -15.51
C PRO A 91 7.86 6.82 -15.23
N HIS A 92 7.66 7.22 -13.98
CA HIS A 92 6.58 8.12 -13.58
C HIS A 92 7.12 9.26 -12.71
N GLY A 93 6.28 10.29 -12.47
CA GLY A 93 6.68 11.48 -11.75
C GLY A 93 7.16 11.19 -10.31
N ASP A 94 8.09 12.01 -9.86
CA ASP A 94 8.71 11.99 -8.52
C ASP A 94 7.68 12.07 -7.38
N ALA A 95 6.61 12.85 -7.55
CA ALA A 95 5.53 12.96 -6.57
C ALA A 95 4.90 11.60 -6.25
N SER A 96 4.62 10.77 -7.27
CA SER A 96 4.03 9.44 -7.07
C SER A 96 4.96 8.48 -6.31
N ILE A 97 6.26 8.60 -6.52
CA ILE A 97 7.28 7.83 -5.79
C ILE A 97 7.35 8.32 -4.35
N GLY A 98 7.36 9.63 -4.14
CA GLY A 98 7.37 10.26 -2.82
C GLY A 98 6.18 9.83 -1.98
N ASP A 99 4.97 9.90 -2.53
CA ASP A 99 3.73 9.49 -1.87
C ASP A 99 3.76 7.99 -1.51
N ALA A 100 4.24 7.13 -2.42
CA ALA A 100 4.36 5.71 -2.14
C ALA A 100 5.39 5.41 -1.05
N LEU A 101 6.51 6.15 -1.01
CA LEU A 101 7.52 6.03 0.05
C LEU A 101 6.96 6.48 1.40
N VAL A 102 6.22 7.59 1.44
CA VAL A 102 5.55 8.06 2.67
C VAL A 102 4.56 7.02 3.19
N GLN A 103 3.73 6.46 2.31
CA GLN A 103 2.79 5.40 2.69
C GLN A 103 3.48 4.14 3.23
N LEU A 104 4.63 3.75 2.67
CA LEU A 104 5.43 2.64 3.19
C LEU A 104 6.01 2.97 4.59
N GLY A 105 6.52 4.19 4.77
CA GLY A 105 7.08 4.65 6.03
C GLY A 105 6.04 4.72 7.15
N GLN A 106 4.84 5.21 6.85
CA GLN A 106 3.74 5.29 7.82
C GLN A 106 3.22 3.94 8.32
N LYS A 107 3.58 2.84 7.65
CA LYS A 107 3.28 1.47 8.13
C LYS A 107 4.25 0.97 9.19
N ASP A 108 5.34 1.67 9.43
CA ASP A 108 6.29 1.46 10.53
C ASP A 108 6.86 0.03 10.60
N LEU A 109 7.11 -0.58 9.44
CA LEU A 109 7.56 -1.97 9.34
C LEU A 109 8.86 -2.13 8.54
N LEU A 110 8.89 -1.65 7.29
CA LEU A 110 10.02 -1.85 6.38
C LEU A 110 11.01 -0.69 6.36
N ILE A 111 10.60 0.47 6.84
CA ILE A 111 11.35 1.72 6.74
C ILE A 111 11.41 2.38 8.11
N ASP A 112 12.62 2.67 8.57
CA ASP A 112 12.84 3.58 9.70
C ASP A 112 12.74 5.01 9.18
N CYS A 113 11.89 5.80 9.81
CA CYS A 113 11.55 7.15 9.41
C CYS A 113 12.17 8.19 10.35
N GLN A 114 12.71 9.28 9.81
CA GLN A 114 13.18 10.43 10.58
C GLN A 114 12.57 11.73 10.03
N GLY A 115 12.11 12.60 10.94
CA GLY A 115 11.41 13.83 10.59
C GLY A 115 9.88 13.68 10.61
N ASN A 116 9.17 14.65 10.03
CA ASN A 116 7.70 14.64 10.00
C ASN A 116 7.17 13.86 8.78
N TRP A 117 6.73 12.65 8.99
CA TRP A 117 6.12 11.78 7.99
C TRP A 117 4.60 11.86 7.90
N GLY A 118 4.01 12.91 8.51
CA GLY A 118 2.57 13.06 8.62
C GLY A 118 1.98 12.20 9.75
N ASN A 119 0.67 12.21 9.86
CA ASN A 119 -0.04 11.46 10.89
C ASN A 119 -1.31 10.84 10.33
N ILE A 120 -1.41 9.52 10.38
CA ILE A 120 -2.57 8.76 9.88
C ILE A 120 -3.85 9.00 10.69
N LEU A 121 -3.73 9.47 11.95
CA LEU A 121 -4.88 9.76 12.81
C LEU A 121 -5.47 11.13 12.52
N THR A 122 -4.63 12.16 12.39
CA THR A 122 -5.08 13.53 12.10
C THR A 122 -5.32 13.74 10.61
N GLY A 123 -4.63 12.97 9.75
CA GLY A 123 -4.62 13.14 8.30
C GLY A 123 -3.62 14.19 7.83
N ASP A 124 -2.72 14.64 8.70
CA ASP A 124 -1.67 15.58 8.32
C ASP A 124 -0.72 14.96 7.32
N GLY A 125 -0.35 15.73 6.31
CA GLY A 125 0.60 15.32 5.27
C GLY A 125 2.04 15.30 5.78
N ALA A 126 2.89 14.50 5.13
CA ALA A 126 4.31 14.50 5.40
C ALA A 126 4.97 15.82 4.96
N ALA A 127 6.09 16.15 5.59
CA ALA A 127 6.94 17.26 5.16
C ALA A 127 7.54 16.98 3.77
N ALA A 128 8.01 18.03 3.11
CA ALA A 128 8.60 17.88 1.79
C ALA A 128 9.81 16.90 1.79
N PRO A 129 10.01 16.11 0.71
CA PRO A 129 11.05 15.07 0.63
C PRO A 129 12.47 15.49 0.98
N ARG A 130 12.78 16.80 0.87
CA ARG A 130 14.10 17.35 1.23
C ARG A 130 14.34 17.46 2.75
N TYR A 131 13.29 17.40 3.57
CA TYR A 131 13.39 17.54 5.02
C TYR A 131 13.36 16.22 5.77
N ILE A 132 12.67 15.21 5.24
CA ILE A 132 12.51 13.90 5.86
C ILE A 132 13.54 12.90 5.35
N GLU A 133 13.86 11.93 6.19
CA GLU A 133 14.89 10.94 5.92
C GLU A 133 14.37 9.54 6.20
N ALA A 134 14.92 8.56 5.47
CA ALA A 134 14.55 7.17 5.58
C ALA A 134 15.77 6.25 5.46
N ARG A 135 15.68 5.08 6.08
CA ARG A 135 16.55 3.94 5.84
C ARG A 135 15.75 2.64 5.92
N LEU A 136 16.30 1.56 5.39
CA LEU A 136 15.69 0.24 5.56
C LEU A 136 15.75 -0.17 7.04
N SER A 137 14.64 -0.69 7.56
CA SER A 137 14.61 -1.29 8.88
C SER A 137 15.45 -2.57 8.91
N LYS A 138 15.93 -2.96 10.09
CA LYS A 138 16.61 -4.25 10.27
C LYS A 138 15.72 -5.41 9.81
N PHE A 139 14.43 -5.35 10.13
CA PHE A 139 13.46 -6.34 9.68
C PHE A 139 13.40 -6.43 8.15
N ALA A 140 13.33 -5.30 7.45
CA ALA A 140 13.34 -5.30 5.98
C ALA A 140 14.61 -5.93 5.40
N LEU A 141 15.77 -5.60 5.97
CA LEU A 141 17.07 -6.18 5.53
C LEU A 141 17.10 -7.70 5.69
N ASP A 142 16.52 -8.23 6.76
CA ASP A 142 16.52 -9.65 7.06
C ASP A 142 15.53 -10.48 6.23
N ILE A 143 14.36 -9.90 5.87
CA ILE A 143 13.27 -10.67 5.27
C ILE A 143 13.06 -10.41 3.78
N VAL A 144 13.35 -9.18 3.29
CA VAL A 144 12.97 -8.76 1.92
C VAL A 144 14.01 -9.16 0.89
N PHE A 145 15.30 -9.07 1.23
CA PHE A 145 16.36 -9.18 0.26
C PHE A 145 17.05 -10.54 0.31
N ASN A 146 16.82 -11.38 -0.71
CA ASN A 146 17.49 -12.65 -0.89
C ASN A 146 17.98 -12.80 -2.34
N PRO A 147 19.26 -12.55 -2.61
CA PRO A 147 19.81 -12.63 -3.97
C PRO A 147 19.65 -13.99 -4.65
N LYS A 148 19.54 -15.07 -3.85
CA LYS A 148 19.45 -16.45 -4.39
C LYS A 148 18.06 -16.78 -4.94
N THR A 149 17.02 -16.07 -4.49
CA THR A 149 15.62 -16.32 -4.89
C THR A 149 15.03 -15.15 -5.69
N THR A 150 15.79 -14.07 -5.86
CA THR A 150 15.34 -12.89 -6.62
C THR A 150 15.61 -13.09 -8.11
N GLU A 151 14.56 -12.99 -8.91
CA GLU A 151 14.65 -12.90 -10.36
C GLU A 151 14.80 -11.45 -10.80
N TRP A 152 15.60 -11.24 -11.85
CA TRP A 152 15.97 -9.91 -12.30
C TRP A 152 15.54 -9.68 -13.76
N LYS A 153 14.98 -8.52 -14.01
CA LYS A 153 14.69 -8.03 -15.38
C LYS A 153 15.42 -6.70 -15.64
N LEU A 154 15.49 -6.30 -16.90
CA LEU A 154 15.99 -4.97 -17.25
C LEU A 154 14.98 -3.90 -16.85
N SER A 155 15.50 -2.74 -16.42
CA SER A 155 14.68 -1.53 -16.20
C SER A 155 14.06 -1.06 -17.53
N TYR A 156 13.06 -0.19 -17.45
CA TYR A 156 12.34 0.33 -18.62
C TYR A 156 13.25 0.96 -19.70
N ASP A 157 14.42 1.50 -19.29
CA ASP A 157 15.41 2.11 -20.17
C ASP A 157 16.54 1.12 -20.58
N GLY A 158 16.49 -0.12 -20.11
CA GLY A 158 17.49 -1.16 -20.39
C GLY A 158 18.86 -0.96 -19.73
N ARG A 159 19.08 0.11 -18.96
CA ARG A 159 20.39 0.45 -18.40
C ARG A 159 20.68 -0.26 -17.07
N ASN A 160 19.67 -0.58 -16.31
CA ASN A 160 19.78 -1.17 -15.00
C ASN A 160 19.02 -2.51 -14.93
N LYS A 161 19.28 -3.26 -13.85
CA LYS A 161 18.47 -4.43 -13.50
C LYS A 161 17.59 -4.09 -12.31
N GLU A 162 16.34 -4.50 -12.37
CA GLU A 162 15.37 -4.41 -11.27
C GLU A 162 14.82 -5.80 -10.93
N PRO A 163 14.39 -6.04 -9.67
CA PRO A 163 13.79 -7.32 -9.30
C PRO A 163 12.41 -7.45 -9.93
N VAL A 164 12.10 -8.64 -10.47
CA VAL A 164 10.73 -9.00 -10.89
C VAL A 164 9.82 -9.04 -9.67
N THR A 165 10.25 -9.79 -8.64
CA THR A 165 9.66 -9.80 -7.29
C THR A 165 10.78 -9.87 -6.26
N LEU A 166 10.44 -9.54 -5.00
CA LEU A 166 11.30 -9.72 -3.84
C LEU A 166 10.68 -10.80 -2.95
N PRO A 167 10.99 -12.12 -3.17
CA PRO A 167 10.35 -13.18 -2.41
C PRO A 167 10.64 -13.04 -0.91
N VAL A 168 9.69 -12.49 -0.17
CA VAL A 168 9.82 -12.19 1.26
C VAL A 168 9.61 -13.45 2.11
N LYS A 169 10.29 -13.52 3.25
CA LYS A 169 10.22 -14.65 4.19
C LYS A 169 9.09 -14.54 5.22
N PHE A 170 8.20 -13.58 5.06
CA PHE A 170 7.12 -13.25 5.98
C PHE A 170 5.87 -12.87 5.18
N PRO A 171 4.65 -13.15 5.65
CA PRO A 171 3.41 -12.81 4.93
C PRO A 171 3.13 -11.30 4.92
N LEU A 172 4.01 -10.55 4.24
CA LEU A 172 4.04 -9.09 4.22
C LEU A 172 2.75 -8.50 3.65
N LEU A 173 2.14 -9.17 2.67
CA LEU A 173 0.88 -8.76 2.08
C LEU A 173 -0.23 -8.62 3.14
N LEU A 174 -0.33 -9.57 4.05
CA LEU A 174 -1.32 -9.56 5.13
C LEU A 174 -0.93 -8.58 6.23
N ALA A 175 0.37 -8.47 6.58
CA ALA A 175 0.82 -7.55 7.61
C ALA A 175 0.55 -6.08 7.24
N GLN A 176 0.87 -5.70 6.01
CA GLN A 176 0.72 -4.32 5.57
C GLN A 176 -0.70 -3.98 5.10
N GLY A 177 -1.44 -4.98 4.65
CA GLY A 177 -2.64 -4.74 3.87
C GLY A 177 -2.35 -3.93 2.59
N VAL A 178 -3.25 -3.97 1.65
CA VAL A 178 -3.11 -3.20 0.41
C VAL A 178 -4.48 -2.86 -0.15
N GLU A 179 -4.58 -1.68 -0.71
CA GLU A 179 -5.73 -1.27 -1.50
C GLU A 179 -5.24 -0.79 -2.87
N GLY A 180 -5.85 -1.29 -3.94
CA GLY A 180 -5.52 -0.92 -5.30
C GLY A 180 -6.76 -0.89 -6.17
N ILE A 181 -6.89 0.20 -6.94
CA ILE A 181 -7.97 0.38 -7.90
C ILE A 181 -7.34 0.36 -9.29
N ALA A 182 -7.76 -0.58 -10.09
CA ALA A 182 -7.36 -0.74 -11.48
C ALA A 182 -8.57 -0.57 -12.42
N VAL A 183 -8.37 -0.80 -13.71
CA VAL A 183 -9.45 -0.79 -14.69
C VAL A 183 -10.21 -2.12 -14.59
N GLY A 184 -11.48 -2.07 -14.23
CA GLY A 184 -12.34 -3.25 -14.09
C GLY A 184 -12.06 -4.15 -12.88
N LEU A 185 -10.97 -3.91 -12.15
CA LEU A 185 -10.57 -4.68 -10.97
C LEU A 185 -10.21 -3.76 -9.81
N SER A 186 -10.47 -4.23 -8.60
CA SER A 186 -9.96 -3.62 -7.38
C SER A 186 -9.51 -4.70 -6.41
N SER A 187 -8.44 -4.45 -5.68
CA SER A 187 -7.97 -5.30 -4.59
C SER A 187 -8.09 -4.53 -3.27
N LYS A 188 -8.55 -5.21 -2.24
CA LYS A 188 -8.58 -4.66 -0.88
C LYS A 188 -8.28 -5.77 0.11
N ILE A 189 -7.05 -5.77 0.60
CA ILE A 189 -6.57 -6.70 1.62
C ILE A 189 -6.35 -5.86 2.87
N LEU A 190 -7.05 -6.23 3.95
CA LEU A 190 -6.93 -5.53 5.23
C LEU A 190 -5.65 -5.96 5.95
N PRO A 191 -5.02 -5.06 6.73
CA PRO A 191 -3.84 -5.42 7.53
C PRO A 191 -4.23 -6.36 8.67
N HIS A 192 -3.23 -7.10 9.19
CA HIS A 192 -3.37 -8.04 10.29
C HIS A 192 -2.27 -7.82 11.33
N ASN A 193 -2.50 -8.31 12.53
CA ASN A 193 -1.55 -8.21 13.62
C ASN A 193 -0.27 -9.01 13.32
N PHE A 194 0.88 -8.38 13.56
CA PHE A 194 2.19 -8.98 13.28
C PHE A 194 2.43 -10.28 14.07
N ASN A 195 2.11 -10.28 15.37
CA ASN A 195 2.32 -11.45 16.21
C ASN A 195 1.39 -12.59 15.83
N GLU A 196 0.12 -12.30 15.56
CA GLU A 196 -0.86 -13.29 15.09
C GLU A 196 -0.45 -13.90 13.74
N LEU A 197 0.17 -13.11 12.85
CA LEU A 197 0.71 -13.62 11.59
C LEU A 197 1.91 -14.56 11.81
N CYS A 198 2.77 -14.28 12.79
CA CYS A 198 3.84 -15.19 13.16
C CYS A 198 3.29 -16.52 13.69
N ASP A 199 2.32 -16.45 14.62
CA ASP A 199 1.69 -17.64 15.20
C ASP A 199 0.93 -18.47 14.15
N ALA A 200 0.19 -17.81 13.27
CA ALA A 200 -0.49 -18.46 12.15
C ALA A 200 0.50 -19.12 11.17
N SER A 201 1.64 -18.47 10.90
CA SER A 201 2.70 -19.04 10.07
C SER A 201 3.31 -20.29 10.69
N ILE A 202 3.50 -20.31 12.02
CA ILE A 202 3.99 -21.48 12.76
C ILE A 202 2.95 -22.60 12.69
N SER A 203 1.67 -22.30 12.94
CA SER A 203 0.58 -23.28 12.88
C SER A 203 0.46 -23.88 11.48
N TYR A 204 0.53 -23.05 10.43
CA TYR A 204 0.50 -23.52 9.04
C TYR A 204 1.64 -24.50 8.74
N LEU A 205 2.87 -24.16 9.16
CA LEU A 205 4.03 -25.04 8.94
C LEU A 205 3.95 -26.37 9.70
N ARG A 206 3.18 -26.41 10.81
CA ARG A 206 2.90 -27.63 11.58
C ARG A 206 1.71 -28.42 11.05
N GLY A 207 0.99 -27.90 10.06
CA GLY A 207 -0.24 -28.50 9.56
C GLY A 207 -1.45 -28.35 10.51
N GLU A 208 -1.38 -27.38 11.41
CA GLU A 208 -2.44 -27.05 12.36
C GLU A 208 -3.41 -26.03 11.76
N SER A 209 -4.66 -26.04 12.18
CA SER A 209 -5.64 -25.03 11.80
C SER A 209 -5.37 -23.71 12.55
N PHE A 210 -5.59 -22.59 11.87
CA PHE A 210 -5.51 -21.26 12.47
C PHE A 210 -6.64 -20.38 11.95
N GLN A 211 -6.88 -19.26 12.62
CA GLN A 211 -7.84 -18.25 12.20
C GLN A 211 -7.21 -16.87 12.34
N LEU A 212 -7.35 -16.05 11.33
CA LEU A 212 -6.84 -14.66 11.29
C LEU A 212 -7.98 -13.70 11.07
N TYR A 213 -7.91 -12.57 11.78
CA TYR A 213 -8.82 -11.47 11.57
C TYR A 213 -8.02 -10.19 11.31
N PRO A 214 -8.56 -9.26 10.51
CA PRO A 214 -7.95 -7.96 10.32
C PRO A 214 -7.73 -7.22 11.64
N ASP A 215 -6.58 -6.56 11.74
CA ASP A 215 -6.23 -5.67 12.84
C ASP A 215 -5.67 -4.35 12.31
N PHE A 216 -5.88 -3.26 13.03
CA PHE A 216 -5.64 -1.92 12.52
C PHE A 216 -4.74 -1.11 13.43
N GLN A 217 -3.78 -0.43 12.84
CA GLN A 217 -2.85 0.47 13.51
C GLN A 217 -3.54 1.61 14.27
N THR A 218 -4.73 2.02 13.83
CA THR A 218 -5.55 3.06 14.47
C THR A 218 -6.40 2.53 15.63
N GLY A 219 -6.41 1.22 15.86
CA GLY A 219 -7.26 0.57 16.86
C GLY A 219 -8.74 0.49 16.45
N GLY A 220 -9.62 0.58 17.45
CA GLY A 220 -11.06 0.45 17.28
C GLY A 220 -11.57 -0.97 17.56
N SER A 221 -12.86 -1.17 17.36
CA SER A 221 -13.50 -2.47 17.48
C SER A 221 -13.95 -2.96 16.11
N ILE A 222 -13.76 -4.25 15.83
CA ILE A 222 -14.15 -4.88 14.58
C ILE A 222 -15.22 -5.95 14.82
N ASP A 223 -16.28 -5.92 14.00
CA ASP A 223 -17.27 -6.99 13.89
C ASP A 223 -16.95 -7.81 12.63
N VAL A 224 -16.52 -9.04 12.85
CA VAL A 224 -16.05 -9.99 11.83
C VAL A 224 -17.09 -11.03 11.45
N ALA A 225 -18.33 -10.95 11.98
CA ALA A 225 -19.36 -11.97 11.76
C ALA A 225 -19.65 -12.26 10.27
N LYS A 226 -19.34 -11.33 9.39
CA LYS A 226 -19.50 -11.45 7.93
C LYS A 226 -18.18 -11.32 7.17
N TYR A 227 -17.07 -11.57 7.83
CA TYR A 227 -15.74 -11.40 7.20
C TYR A 227 -15.49 -12.41 6.08
N ASN A 228 -15.99 -13.63 6.24
CA ASN A 228 -15.88 -14.71 5.26
C ASN A 228 -14.44 -14.92 4.77
N ASP A 229 -13.47 -14.87 5.69
CA ASP A 229 -12.04 -15.04 5.44
C ASP A 229 -11.48 -14.17 4.30
N GLY A 230 -12.06 -12.98 4.10
CA GLY A 230 -11.67 -12.05 3.06
C GLY A 230 -12.15 -12.38 1.65
N GLU A 231 -12.95 -13.42 1.48
CA GLU A 231 -13.52 -13.80 0.19
C GLU A 231 -14.53 -12.77 -0.33
N ARG A 232 -14.83 -12.85 -1.62
CA ARG A 232 -15.75 -11.94 -2.29
C ARG A 232 -17.13 -11.95 -1.60
N GLY A 233 -17.62 -10.76 -1.27
CA GLY A 233 -18.88 -10.56 -0.54
C GLY A 233 -18.73 -10.52 0.97
N GLY A 234 -17.53 -10.80 1.49
CA GLY A 234 -17.21 -10.58 2.89
C GLY A 234 -17.28 -9.10 3.28
N ALA A 235 -17.60 -8.82 4.52
CA ALA A 235 -17.67 -7.47 5.06
C ALA A 235 -17.28 -7.44 6.54
N VAL A 236 -16.60 -6.37 6.92
CA VAL A 236 -16.28 -6.05 8.31
C VAL A 236 -16.91 -4.72 8.69
N LYS A 237 -17.31 -4.59 9.96
CA LYS A 237 -17.77 -3.31 10.51
C LYS A 237 -16.77 -2.83 11.54
N ILE A 238 -16.22 -1.66 11.33
CA ILE A 238 -15.22 -1.05 12.21
C ILE A 238 -15.89 0.10 12.96
N ARG A 239 -15.66 0.19 14.27
CA ARG A 239 -16.21 1.20 15.14
C ARG A 239 -15.14 1.84 15.98
N ALA A 240 -15.31 3.12 16.28
CA ALA A 240 -14.50 3.83 17.27
C ALA A 240 -14.66 3.19 18.65
N LYS A 241 -13.61 3.28 19.46
CA LYS A 241 -13.69 2.95 20.87
C LYS A 241 -14.06 4.20 21.65
N ILE A 242 -15.17 4.11 22.37
CA ILE A 242 -15.75 5.23 23.11
C ILE A 242 -15.75 4.88 24.59
N ASN A 243 -15.10 5.72 25.39
CA ASN A 243 -15.03 5.59 26.85
C ASN A 243 -15.82 6.70 27.52
N LYS A 244 -16.50 6.37 28.60
CA LYS A 244 -17.18 7.35 29.45
C LYS A 244 -16.15 7.90 30.45
N LEU A 245 -15.86 9.20 30.38
CA LEU A 245 -14.99 9.88 31.34
C LEU A 245 -15.77 10.27 32.59
N ASP A 246 -16.96 10.84 32.41
CA ASP A 246 -17.87 11.23 33.46
C ASP A 246 -19.35 11.14 33.02
N ASN A 247 -20.28 11.64 33.83
CA ASN A 247 -21.72 11.55 33.49
C ASN A 247 -22.15 12.41 32.30
N LYS A 248 -21.28 13.31 31.83
CA LYS A 248 -21.60 14.27 30.73
C LYS A 248 -20.62 14.23 29.61
N THR A 249 -19.48 13.52 29.79
CA THR A 249 -18.37 13.53 28.85
C THR A 249 -18.04 12.11 28.35
N LEU A 250 -17.95 11.96 27.05
CA LEU A 250 -17.46 10.77 26.37
C LEU A 250 -16.15 11.10 25.65
N ALA A 251 -15.19 10.19 25.71
CA ALA A 251 -13.95 10.29 24.94
C ALA A 251 -13.91 9.20 23.86
N ILE A 252 -13.59 9.58 22.65
CA ILE A 252 -13.21 8.66 21.59
C ILE A 252 -11.71 8.46 21.71
N THR A 253 -11.26 7.27 22.10
CA THR A 253 -9.85 6.94 22.33
C THR A 253 -9.19 6.26 21.14
N GLU A 254 -9.97 5.62 20.29
CA GLU A 254 -9.50 4.98 19.06
C GLU A 254 -10.49 5.26 17.93
N ILE A 255 -9.99 5.56 16.75
CA ILE A 255 -10.82 5.90 15.58
C ILE A 255 -10.91 4.72 14.61
N PRO A 256 -11.99 4.61 13.80
CA PRO A 256 -12.11 3.54 12.83
C PRO A 256 -11.04 3.64 11.75
N TYR A 257 -10.51 2.49 11.32
CA TYR A 257 -9.55 2.41 10.22
C TYR A 257 -10.00 3.15 8.97
N GLY A 258 -9.08 3.89 8.35
CA GLY A 258 -9.34 4.69 7.15
C GLY A 258 -10.16 5.97 7.41
N LYS A 259 -10.28 6.38 8.67
CA LYS A 259 -10.85 7.68 9.06
C LYS A 259 -9.81 8.51 9.80
N THR A 260 -9.95 9.83 9.66
CA THR A 260 -9.17 10.81 10.44
C THR A 260 -10.05 11.40 11.54
N THR A 261 -9.44 12.02 12.54
CA THR A 261 -10.18 12.73 13.61
C THR A 261 -11.16 13.74 13.04
N SER A 262 -10.74 14.55 12.06
CA SER A 262 -11.61 15.51 11.38
C SER A 262 -12.83 14.85 10.75
N THR A 263 -12.66 13.72 10.03
CA THR A 263 -13.77 13.00 9.40
C THR A 263 -14.73 12.38 10.41
N VAL A 264 -14.23 11.99 11.59
CA VAL A 264 -15.07 11.49 12.69
C VAL A 264 -15.86 12.63 13.31
N ILE A 265 -15.23 13.77 13.57
CA ILE A 265 -15.88 14.99 14.08
C ILE A 265 -16.99 15.44 13.12
N ASP A 266 -16.71 15.54 11.83
CA ASP A 266 -17.72 15.88 10.81
C ASP A 266 -18.91 14.92 10.82
N SER A 267 -18.65 13.63 11.01
CA SER A 267 -19.71 12.62 11.10
C SER A 267 -20.59 12.82 12.34
N ILE A 268 -19.99 13.21 13.48
CA ILE A 268 -20.70 13.53 14.70
C ILE A 268 -21.57 14.78 14.52
N LEU A 269 -20.99 15.86 14.00
CA LEU A 269 -21.71 17.12 13.74
C LEU A 269 -22.90 16.90 12.80
N LYS A 270 -22.70 16.16 11.70
CA LYS A 270 -23.79 15.77 10.80
C LYS A 270 -24.89 14.94 11.49
N ALA A 271 -24.56 14.15 12.49
CA ALA A 271 -25.55 13.40 13.26
C ALA A 271 -26.31 14.30 14.26
N VAL A 272 -25.64 15.31 14.81
CA VAL A 272 -26.28 16.35 15.65
C VAL A 272 -27.27 17.17 14.84
N ASP A 273 -26.85 17.66 13.65
CA ASP A 273 -27.69 18.45 12.75
C ASP A 273 -28.93 17.70 12.30
N LYS A 274 -28.80 16.37 12.09
CA LYS A 274 -29.96 15.50 11.77
C LYS A 274 -30.81 15.12 12.98
N GLY A 275 -30.51 15.65 14.17
CA GLY A 275 -31.22 15.36 15.41
C GLY A 275 -31.08 13.92 15.92
N LYS A 276 -30.14 13.15 15.41
CA LYS A 276 -29.91 11.74 15.82
C LYS A 276 -29.27 11.62 17.21
N ILE A 277 -28.41 12.58 17.56
CA ILE A 277 -27.72 12.65 18.83
C ILE A 277 -27.75 14.08 19.34
N LYS A 278 -27.65 14.24 20.68
CA LYS A 278 -27.58 15.56 21.32
C LYS A 278 -26.23 15.74 21.97
N ILE A 279 -25.38 16.54 21.38
CA ILE A 279 -24.05 16.89 21.86
C ILE A 279 -23.95 18.41 21.94
N ARG A 280 -23.41 18.90 23.05
CA ARG A 280 -23.24 20.34 23.31
C ARG A 280 -21.97 20.90 22.68
N LYS A 281 -20.86 20.13 22.75
CA LYS A 281 -19.54 20.55 22.31
C LYS A 281 -18.72 19.33 21.88
N VAL A 282 -17.91 19.49 20.86
CA VAL A 282 -16.91 18.50 20.43
C VAL A 282 -15.55 19.19 20.50
N ASP A 283 -14.62 18.60 21.21
CA ASP A 283 -13.24 19.07 21.34
C ASP A 283 -12.30 18.04 20.71
N ASP A 284 -11.35 18.50 19.91
CA ASP A 284 -10.28 17.67 19.35
C ASP A 284 -9.04 17.83 20.23
N ASN A 285 -8.71 16.77 20.95
CA ASN A 285 -7.52 16.67 21.80
C ASN A 285 -6.54 15.62 21.25
N THR A 286 -6.61 15.31 19.95
CA THR A 286 -5.73 14.34 19.33
C THR A 286 -4.30 14.88 19.35
N ALA A 287 -3.42 14.21 20.09
CA ALA A 287 -1.99 14.48 20.09
C ALA A 287 -1.29 13.37 19.29
N ALA A 288 -0.24 13.73 18.58
CA ALA A 288 0.73 12.74 18.11
C ALA A 288 1.26 12.03 19.38
N ASN A 289 1.24 10.70 19.39
CA ASN A 289 1.93 9.96 20.44
C ASN A 289 3.40 10.33 20.34
N VAL A 290 3.83 11.29 21.13
CA VAL A 290 5.22 11.49 21.44
C VAL A 290 5.60 10.24 22.23
N ARG A 291 6.25 9.28 21.59
CA ARG A 291 7.05 8.31 22.32
C ARG A 291 8.07 9.17 23.07
N SER A 292 7.82 9.38 24.35
CA SER A 292 8.86 9.80 25.25
C SER A 292 9.88 8.68 25.26
N GLU A 293 10.97 8.87 24.55
CA GLU A 293 12.17 8.09 24.79
C GLU A 293 12.64 8.51 26.20
N GLU A 294 12.35 7.70 27.23
CA GLU A 294 13.11 7.63 28.45
C GLU A 294 14.33 6.72 28.23
#